data_5c72519277c751836d8faaafbffb3af0
#
_entry.id   5c72519277c751836d8faaafbffb3af0
#
_cell.length_a   1.000
_cell.length_b   1.000
_cell.length_c   1.000
_cell.angle_alpha   90.00
_cell.angle_beta   90.00
_cell.angle_gamma   90.00
#
_symmetry.space_group_name_H-M   'P 1'
#
loop_
_entity.id
_entity.type
_entity.pdbx_description
1 polymer ?
#
loop_
_entity_poly.entity_id
_entity_poly.type
_entity_poly.pdbx_seq_one_letter_code
_entity_poly.pdbx_strand_id
1 'polypeptide(L)'
;RASGTGQRWRGVVIAAGRGDAVKAVHHGRVAFADWMRGFGMLLIVDHGDGYMTLYGHNESLHKSAGDWVRKGDIIARAGDSGTDEAPGVYFEIRHDGQPVNPARWCDSNERMVGSR
;
A
#
# COMPACT_ATOMS: atom_id res chain seq x y z
N ARG A 1 -5.74 -3.87 -24.73
CA ARG A 1 -5.71 -3.75 -24.32
C ARG A 1 -5.67 -3.42 -23.91
N ALA A 2 -5.67 -3.42 -23.93
CA ALA A 2 -5.77 -3.23 -23.30
C ALA A 2 -5.63 -2.85 -23.05
N SER A 3 -5.53 -2.92 -23.12
CA SER A 3 -5.50 -2.65 -22.78
C SER A 3 -5.23 -2.28 -22.73
N GLY A 4 -5.21 -2.30 -22.96
CA GLY A 4 -5.06 -2.21 -22.74
C GLY A 4 -4.47 -1.73 -22.68
N THR A 5 -4.51 -1.56 -22.89
CA THR A 5 -3.97 -1.31 -22.69
C THR A 5 -3.18 -0.95 -22.42
N GLY A 6 -3.31 -0.63 -22.99
CA GLY A 6 -2.07 -0.29 -22.46
C GLY A 6 -1.93 -0.50 -21.08
N GLN A 7 -1.69 -1.35 -20.85
CA GLN A 7 -1.61 -1.68 -19.66
C GLN A 7 -0.54 -1.19 -18.99
N ARG A 8 -0.70 -0.52 -17.98
CA ARG A 8 0.27 -0.09 -17.17
C ARG A 8 0.25 -0.79 -15.94
N TRP A 9 1.35 -0.91 -15.24
CA TRP A 9 1.39 -1.45 -13.90
C TRP A 9 0.73 -0.46 -13.00
N ARG A 10 -0.22 -0.97 -12.22
CA ARG A 10 -0.79 -0.18 -11.21
C ARG A 10 -0.43 -0.83 -9.93
N GLY A 11 -1.29 -1.28 -9.17
CA GLY A 11 -1.00 -1.97 -7.95
C GLY A 11 -1.35 -3.43 -8.04
N VAL A 12 -1.10 -4.13 -6.97
CA VAL A 12 -1.49 -5.52 -6.82
C VAL A 12 -2.26 -5.64 -5.52
N VAL A 13 -3.12 -6.64 -5.44
CA VAL A 13 -3.82 -6.93 -4.19
C VAL A 13 -3.13 -8.12 -3.56
N ILE A 14 -2.65 -7.93 -2.35
CA ILE A 14 -1.97 -8.98 -1.60
C ILE A 14 -3.00 -9.56 -0.64
N ALA A 15 -3.28 -10.84 -0.77
CA ALA A 15 -4.27 -11.50 0.07
C ALA A 15 -3.85 -11.42 1.53
N ALA A 16 -4.81 -11.13 2.39
CA ALA A 16 -4.55 -11.01 3.82
C ALA A 16 -5.86 -11.22 4.56
N GLY A 17 -5.77 -11.61 5.82
CA GLY A 17 -6.96 -11.70 6.64
C GLY A 17 -7.33 -10.33 7.18
N ARG A 18 -8.61 -10.14 7.43
CA ARG A 18 -9.10 -8.90 8.01
C ARG A 18 -8.40 -8.67 9.35
N GLY A 19 -7.83 -7.50 9.55
CA GLY A 19 -7.12 -7.17 10.77
C GLY A 19 -5.64 -7.51 10.76
N ASP A 20 -5.14 -8.17 9.73
CA ASP A 20 -3.71 -8.49 9.65
C ASP A 20 -2.89 -7.21 9.60
N ALA A 21 -1.73 -7.23 10.20
CA ALA A 21 -0.85 -6.07 10.24
C ALA A 21 -0.32 -5.75 8.85
N VAL A 22 -0.34 -4.47 8.50
CA VAL A 22 0.26 -3.96 7.28
C VAL A 22 1.47 -3.15 7.69
N LYS A 23 2.63 -3.49 7.14
CA LYS A 23 3.90 -2.89 7.56
C LYS A 23 4.50 -2.05 6.46
N ALA A 24 5.13 -0.96 6.86
CA ALA A 24 5.82 -0.10 5.91
C ALA A 24 6.98 -0.88 5.29
N VAL A 25 7.14 -0.79 3.97
CA VAL A 25 8.19 -1.53 3.28
C VAL A 25 9.55 -0.85 3.38
N HIS A 26 9.57 0.43 3.76
CA HIS A 26 10.80 1.20 3.82
C HIS A 26 10.51 2.44 4.66
N HIS A 27 11.55 3.07 5.20
CA HIS A 27 11.33 4.27 5.99
C HIS A 27 10.81 5.40 5.12
N GLY A 28 10.12 6.33 5.72
CA GLY A 28 9.59 7.48 5.01
C GLY A 28 8.65 8.27 5.88
N ARG A 29 7.92 9.15 5.25
CA ARG A 29 6.97 10.01 5.93
C ARG A 29 5.61 9.83 5.32
N VAL A 30 4.60 9.71 6.17
CA VAL A 30 3.22 9.52 5.68
C VAL A 30 2.76 10.81 5.00
N ALA A 31 2.39 10.70 3.75
CA ALA A 31 1.92 11.83 2.96
C ALA A 31 0.40 11.94 2.96
N PHE A 32 -0.29 10.83 3.18
CA PHE A 32 -1.75 10.81 3.14
C PHE A 32 -2.24 9.63 3.97
N ALA A 33 -3.30 9.83 4.75
CA ALA A 33 -3.89 8.77 5.55
C ALA A 33 -5.34 9.09 5.77
N ASP A 34 -6.20 8.61 4.87
CA ASP A 34 -7.63 8.89 4.93
C ASP A 34 -8.36 8.02 3.92
N TRP A 35 -9.66 8.16 3.90
CA TRP A 35 -10.51 7.50 2.90
C TRP A 35 -10.25 8.14 1.54
N MET A 36 -10.13 7.31 0.53
CA MET A 36 -10.00 7.78 -0.84
C MET A 36 -10.88 6.90 -1.73
N ARG A 37 -11.71 7.52 -2.53
CA ARG A 37 -12.59 6.81 -3.43
C ARG A 37 -11.78 5.88 -4.32
N GLY A 38 -12.19 4.64 -4.41
CA GLY A 38 -11.51 3.63 -5.21
C GLY A 38 -10.44 2.88 -4.44
N PHE A 39 -9.98 3.40 -3.29
CA PHE A 39 -8.95 2.75 -2.50
C PHE A 39 -9.39 2.40 -1.08
N GLY A 40 -10.53 2.97 -0.64
CA GLY A 40 -10.95 2.80 0.74
C GLY A 40 -10.04 3.56 1.68
N MET A 41 -9.74 3.00 2.83
CA MET A 41 -8.80 3.63 3.76
C MET A 41 -7.41 3.47 3.21
N LEU A 42 -6.83 4.57 2.77
CA LEU A 42 -5.56 4.61 2.04
C LEU A 42 -4.48 5.30 2.84
N LEU A 43 -3.31 4.70 2.86
CA LEU A 43 -2.14 5.32 3.46
C LEU A 43 -1.05 5.39 2.40
N ILE A 44 -0.42 6.55 2.27
CA ILE A 44 0.66 6.77 1.31
C ILE A 44 1.90 7.18 2.08
N VAL A 45 3.01 6.51 1.82
CA VAL A 45 4.30 6.85 2.42
C VAL A 45 5.21 7.41 1.33
N ASP A 46 5.79 8.57 1.61
CA ASP A 46 6.78 9.20 0.75
C ASP A 46 8.16 8.79 1.25
N HIS A 47 8.91 8.10 0.42
CA HIS A 47 10.21 7.55 0.80
C HIS A 47 11.38 8.44 0.39
N GLY A 48 11.09 9.56 -0.27
CA GLY A 48 12.13 10.40 -0.81
C GLY A 48 12.50 9.99 -2.23
N ASP A 49 13.24 10.84 -2.89
CA ASP A 49 13.72 10.59 -4.27
C ASP A 49 12.59 10.25 -5.25
N GLY A 50 11.41 10.75 -4.98
CA GLY A 50 10.26 10.53 -5.87
C GLY A 50 9.53 9.23 -5.67
N TYR A 51 9.94 8.40 -4.71
CA TYR A 51 9.28 7.12 -4.46
C TYR A 51 8.16 7.23 -3.45
N MET A 52 7.05 6.60 -3.74
CA MET A 52 5.92 6.51 -2.83
C MET A 52 5.37 5.10 -2.84
N THR A 53 4.84 4.65 -1.70
CA THR A 53 4.11 3.39 -1.63
C THR A 53 2.72 3.67 -1.10
N LEU A 54 1.74 2.98 -1.69
CA LEU A 54 0.34 3.14 -1.37
C LEU A 54 -0.19 1.84 -0.79
N TYR A 55 -0.99 1.95 0.26
CA TYR A 55 -1.57 0.78 0.96
C TYR A 55 -3.05 1.04 1.09
N GLY A 56 -3.86 0.31 0.33
CA GLY A 56 -5.30 0.56 0.25
C GLY A 56 -6.16 -0.57 0.79
N HIS A 57 -7.45 -0.29 0.89
CA HIS A 57 -8.48 -1.20 1.38
C HIS A 57 -8.31 -1.62 2.83
N ASN A 58 -7.61 -0.80 3.62
CA ASN A 58 -7.39 -1.12 5.03
C ASN A 58 -8.68 -0.96 5.83
N GLU A 59 -8.81 -1.72 6.90
CA GLU A 59 -9.93 -1.49 7.81
C GLU A 59 -9.59 -0.38 8.80
N SER A 60 -8.32 -0.16 9.10
CA SER A 60 -7.91 0.94 9.98
C SER A 60 -6.52 1.43 9.62
N LEU A 61 -6.27 2.69 9.90
CA LEU A 61 -4.97 3.31 9.68
C LEU A 61 -4.40 3.70 11.04
N HIS A 62 -3.11 3.40 11.25
CA HIS A 62 -2.47 3.65 12.54
C HIS A 62 -1.51 4.81 12.52
N LYS A 63 -1.38 5.48 11.39
CA LYS A 63 -0.50 6.64 11.26
C LYS A 63 -1.29 7.76 10.61
N SER A 64 -0.82 8.97 10.81
CA SER A 64 -1.44 10.17 10.24
C SER A 64 -0.46 10.84 9.31
N ALA A 65 -0.98 11.69 8.43
CA ALA A 65 -0.12 12.45 7.53
C ALA A 65 0.89 13.25 8.36
N GLY A 66 2.13 13.19 7.95
CA GLY A 66 3.23 13.84 8.66
C GLY A 66 4.02 12.92 9.57
N ASP A 67 3.48 11.76 9.93
CA ASP A 67 4.21 10.84 10.79
C ASP A 67 5.38 10.20 10.05
N TRP A 68 6.47 9.99 10.75
CA TRP A 68 7.60 9.26 10.21
C TRP A 68 7.42 7.78 10.53
N VAL A 69 7.81 6.93 9.60
CA VAL A 69 7.73 5.48 9.78
C VAL A 69 9.05 4.85 9.38
N ARG A 70 9.30 3.67 9.94
CA ARG A 70 10.48 2.88 9.60
C ARG A 70 10.03 1.60 8.93
N LYS A 71 10.92 0.98 8.19
CA LYS A 71 10.65 -0.32 7.60
C LYS A 71 10.17 -1.26 8.70
N GLY A 72 9.06 -1.94 8.46
CA GLY A 72 8.53 -2.91 9.40
C GLY A 72 7.54 -2.34 10.41
N ASP A 73 7.41 -1.02 10.51
CA ASP A 73 6.40 -0.45 11.42
C ASP A 73 5.01 -0.84 10.96
N ILE A 74 4.15 -1.15 11.91
CA ILE A 74 2.75 -1.43 11.59
C ILE A 74 2.07 -0.10 11.35
N ILE A 75 1.58 0.10 10.12
CA ILE A 75 0.99 1.37 9.72
C ILE A 75 -0.52 1.27 9.53
N ALA A 76 -1.05 0.06 9.39
CA ALA A 76 -2.46 -0.14 9.12
C ALA A 76 -2.85 -1.58 9.43
N ARG A 77 -4.15 -1.86 9.33
CA ARG A 77 -4.67 -3.23 9.42
C ARG A 77 -5.44 -3.52 8.15
N ALA A 78 -5.21 -4.69 7.58
CA ALA A 78 -5.82 -5.09 6.33
C ALA A 78 -7.33 -5.25 6.46
N GLY A 79 -8.03 -5.06 5.37
CA GLY A 79 -9.47 -5.21 5.34
C GLY A 79 -9.97 -5.26 3.92
N ASP A 80 -11.18 -4.78 3.72
CA ASP A 80 -11.79 -4.73 2.39
C ASP A 80 -12.54 -3.41 2.19
N SER A 81 -12.09 -2.34 2.82
CA SER A 81 -12.73 -1.05 2.67
C SER A 81 -12.62 -0.57 1.23
N GLY A 82 -13.70 -0.01 0.72
CA GLY A 82 -13.70 0.54 -0.64
C GLY A 82 -13.75 -0.48 -1.75
N THR A 83 -14.00 -1.75 -1.45
CA THR A 83 -14.05 -2.78 -2.47
C THR A 83 -15.04 -3.87 -2.04
N ASP A 84 -15.53 -4.62 -3.03
CA ASP A 84 -16.38 -5.79 -2.77
C ASP A 84 -15.57 -7.08 -2.80
N GLU A 85 -14.27 -6.95 -2.98
CA GLU A 85 -13.40 -8.11 -3.08
C GLU A 85 -13.07 -8.68 -1.71
N ALA A 86 -12.44 -9.85 -1.69
CA ALA A 86 -11.99 -10.44 -0.45
C ALA A 86 -10.97 -9.54 0.25
N PRO A 87 -10.79 -9.69 1.56
CA PRO A 87 -9.82 -8.88 2.28
C PRO A 87 -8.42 -9.01 1.72
N GLY A 88 -7.68 -7.93 1.78
CA GLY A 88 -6.31 -7.89 1.30
C GLY A 88 -5.75 -6.50 1.46
N VAL A 89 -4.60 -6.29 0.85
CA VAL A 89 -3.97 -4.98 0.81
C VAL A 89 -3.73 -4.62 -0.64
N TYR A 90 -4.28 -3.50 -1.06
CA TYR A 90 -3.94 -2.98 -2.38
C TYR A 90 -2.59 -2.26 -2.22
N PHE A 91 -1.58 -2.71 -2.92
CA PHE A 91 -0.24 -2.17 -2.78
C PHE A 91 0.25 -1.64 -4.12
N GLU A 92 0.77 -0.43 -4.11
CA GLU A 92 1.26 0.20 -5.32
C GLU A 92 2.54 0.95 -5.00
N ILE A 93 3.50 0.92 -5.92
CA ILE A 93 4.72 1.70 -5.82
C ILE A 93 4.71 2.69 -6.96
N ARG A 94 5.02 3.94 -6.68
CA ARG A 94 5.16 4.99 -7.69
C ARG A 94 6.52 5.63 -7.61
N HIS A 95 7.08 5.93 -8.76
CA HIS A 95 8.32 6.69 -8.83
C HIS A 95 8.07 7.86 -9.75
N ASP A 96 8.23 9.07 -9.22
CA ASP A 96 7.96 10.32 -9.94
C ASP A 96 6.57 10.32 -10.56
N GLY A 97 5.59 9.80 -9.81
CA GLY A 97 4.21 9.78 -10.23
C GLY A 97 3.83 8.64 -11.16
N GLN A 98 4.78 7.80 -11.55
CA GLN A 98 4.52 6.70 -12.46
C GLN A 98 4.50 5.38 -11.69
N PRO A 99 3.48 4.55 -11.90
CA PRO A 99 3.48 3.24 -11.24
C PRO A 99 4.65 2.40 -11.70
N VAL A 100 5.23 1.64 -10.78
CA VAL A 100 6.28 0.69 -11.13
C VAL A 100 5.82 -0.69 -10.73
N ASN A 101 6.46 -1.70 -11.29
CA ASN A 101 6.09 -3.07 -11.03
C ASN A 101 6.47 -3.47 -9.60
N PRO A 102 5.50 -3.71 -8.72
CA PRO A 102 5.83 -4.02 -7.33
C PRO A 102 6.69 -5.27 -7.18
N ALA A 103 6.57 -6.21 -8.11
CA ALA A 103 7.33 -7.44 -8.01
C ALA A 103 8.83 -7.22 -8.15
N ARG A 104 9.24 -6.11 -8.76
CA ARG A 104 10.65 -5.81 -8.89
C ARG A 104 11.21 -5.16 -7.64
N TRP A 105 10.33 -4.64 -6.81
CA TRP A 105 10.73 -3.93 -5.62
C TRP A 105 10.73 -4.82 -4.39
N CYS A 106 9.72 -5.67 -4.27
CA CYS A 106 9.58 -6.50 -3.11
C CYS A 106 10.41 -7.75 -3.28
N ASP A 107 11.47 -7.82 -2.53
CA ASP A 107 12.26 -9.01 -2.49
C ASP A 107 11.40 -10.13 -1.96
N SER A 108 11.69 -11.34 -2.36
CA SER A 108 10.95 -12.48 -1.88
C SER A 108 11.06 -12.64 -0.37
N ASN A 109 12.06 -12.06 0.22
CA ASN A 109 12.25 -12.13 1.66
C ASN A 109 11.54 -11.02 2.42
N GLU A 110 10.97 -10.06 1.71
CA GLU A 110 10.30 -8.96 2.37
C GLU A 110 8.86 -9.32 2.63
N ARG A 111 8.38 -8.96 3.79
CA ARG A 111 7.01 -9.17 4.10
C ARG A 111 6.37 -7.90 4.49
N MET A 112 5.44 -7.45 3.66
CA MET A 112 4.69 -6.25 3.95
C MET A 112 3.52 -6.56 4.87
N VAL A 113 2.92 -7.74 4.73
CA VAL A 113 1.75 -8.11 5.50
C VAL A 113 2.10 -9.25 6.43
N GLY A 114 1.73 -9.10 7.70
CA GLY A 114 1.96 -10.13 8.70
C GLY A 114 0.64 -10.64 9.23
N SER A 115 0.63 -11.88 9.65
CA SER A 115 -0.59 -12.48 10.15
C SER A 115 -0.83 -12.16 11.61
N ARG A 116 0.10 -11.58 12.29
CA ARG A 116 -0.16 -11.24 13.66
C ARG A 116 0.56 -10.06 14.09
#